data_0ce5deef38042fad5d6bf30077e779e7
#
_entry.id   0ce5deef38042fad5d6bf30077e779e7
#
_cell.length_a   1.000
_cell.length_b   1.000
_cell.length_c   1.000
_cell.angle_alpha   90.00
_cell.angle_beta   90.00
_cell.angle_gamma   90.00
#
_symmetry.space_group_name_H-M   'P 1'
#
loop_
_entity.id
_entity.type
_entity.pdbx_description
1 polymer ?
#
loop_
_entity_poly.entity_id
_entity_poly.type
_entity_poly.pdbx_seq_one_letter_code
_entity_poly.pdbx_strand_id
1 'polypeptide(L)'
;MTEQTGFAVTGVWIYPTKDEPGISLPAAQLESDGLAGDRRKKSALLVVCSADARELEPRANLVLDSTADQLNSLIGQQMVVGTAHIEITRKPTNCPGVYASVLQPGTISVGDRMKSQGR
;
A
#
# COMPACT_ATOMS: atom_id res chain seq x y z
N MET A 1 23.77 -16.52 0.10
CA MET A 1 23.43 -15.25 -0.34
C MET A 1 22.06 -14.86 0.12
N THR A 2 21.81 -13.67 0.23
CA THR A 2 20.56 -13.22 0.76
C THR A 2 19.62 -12.84 -0.34
N GLU A 3 18.42 -13.37 -0.25
CA GLU A 3 17.44 -12.99 -1.20
C GLU A 3 16.89 -11.66 -0.89
N GLN A 4 16.75 -10.88 -1.89
CA GLN A 4 16.05 -9.64 -1.76
C GLN A 4 14.58 -9.95 -1.66
N THR A 5 14.00 -9.78 -0.49
CA THR A 5 12.58 -10.04 -0.32
C THR A 5 11.85 -8.73 -0.17
N GLY A 6 10.62 -8.71 -0.59
CA GLY A 6 9.78 -7.54 -0.46
C GLY A 6 9.92 -6.59 -1.62
N PHE A 7 9.19 -5.50 -1.54
CA PHE A 7 9.08 -4.53 -2.62
C PHE A 7 9.24 -3.13 -2.06
N ALA A 8 9.99 -2.29 -2.76
CA ALA A 8 10.22 -0.92 -2.30
C ALA A 8 8.93 -0.10 -2.44
N VAL A 9 8.66 0.72 -1.43
CA VAL A 9 7.58 1.69 -1.50
C VAL A 9 8.11 2.89 -2.29
N THR A 10 7.51 3.14 -3.45
CA THR A 10 7.93 4.23 -4.31
C THR A 10 7.00 5.44 -4.22
N GLY A 11 5.85 5.29 -3.59
CA GLY A 11 4.94 6.41 -3.39
C GLY A 11 4.00 6.18 -2.24
N VAL A 12 3.70 7.26 -1.51
CA VAL A 12 2.73 7.27 -0.42
C VAL A 12 1.79 8.43 -0.70
N TRP A 13 0.49 8.16 -0.78
CA TRP A 13 -0.50 9.15 -1.17
C TRP A 13 -1.68 9.15 -0.24
N ILE A 14 -2.21 10.33 0.02
CA ILE A 14 -3.50 10.46 0.71
C ILE A 14 -4.45 11.25 -0.18
N TYR A 15 -5.74 11.03 0.04
CA TYR A 15 -6.81 11.66 -0.72
C TYR A 15 -7.82 12.21 0.28
N PRO A 16 -7.53 13.39 0.87
CA PRO A 16 -8.40 13.90 1.94
C PRO A 16 -9.79 14.28 1.47
N THR A 17 -9.89 14.69 0.20
CA THR A 17 -11.15 15.20 -0.35
C THR A 17 -11.55 14.36 -1.55
N LYS A 18 -12.82 13.94 -1.58
CA LYS A 18 -13.36 13.17 -2.68
C LYS A 18 -13.27 14.00 -3.96
N ASP A 19 -12.90 13.34 -5.05
CA ASP A 19 -12.85 13.92 -6.39
C ASP A 19 -11.79 15.00 -6.57
N GLU A 20 -10.86 15.13 -5.63
CA GLU A 20 -9.73 16.03 -5.79
C GLU A 20 -8.43 15.25 -5.91
N PRO A 21 -7.40 15.87 -6.47
CA PRO A 21 -6.12 15.17 -6.60
C PRO A 21 -5.56 14.74 -5.26
N GLY A 22 -4.81 13.65 -5.28
CA GLY A 22 -4.14 13.17 -4.09
C GLY A 22 -2.94 14.01 -3.73
N ILE A 23 -2.44 13.79 -2.52
CA ILE A 23 -1.26 14.45 -2.01
C ILE A 23 -0.18 13.41 -1.82
N SER A 24 0.97 13.63 -2.46
CA SER A 24 2.12 12.75 -2.33
C SER A 24 2.90 13.14 -1.07
N LEU A 25 3.23 12.16 -0.26
CA LEU A 25 3.94 12.41 0.99
C LEU A 25 5.23 11.60 1.01
N PRO A 26 6.30 12.13 1.64
CA PRO A 26 7.51 11.32 1.82
C PRO A 26 7.32 10.23 2.87
N ALA A 27 6.39 10.45 3.79
CA ALA A 27 6.07 9.49 4.84
C ALA A 27 4.69 9.79 5.37
N ALA A 28 4.04 8.79 5.94
CA ALA A 28 2.72 8.97 6.54
C ALA A 28 2.56 8.02 7.71
N GLN A 29 1.72 8.42 8.65
CA GLN A 29 1.36 7.60 9.79
C GLN A 29 0.18 6.73 9.38
N LEU A 30 0.32 5.42 9.52
CA LEU A 30 -0.76 4.50 9.28
C LEU A 30 -1.50 4.27 10.59
N GLU A 31 -2.79 4.59 10.59
CA GLU A 31 -3.68 4.39 11.71
C GLU A 31 -4.50 3.14 11.48
N SER A 32 -5.29 2.76 12.46
CA SER A 32 -6.00 1.48 12.40
C SER A 32 -6.97 1.38 11.21
N ASP A 33 -7.42 2.50 10.67
CA ASP A 33 -8.38 2.50 9.57
C ASP A 33 -7.88 3.22 8.32
N GLY A 34 -6.59 3.51 8.23
CA GLY A 34 -6.00 4.09 7.05
C GLY A 34 -4.93 5.11 7.38
N LEU A 35 -4.39 5.74 6.35
CA LEU A 35 -3.34 6.75 6.55
C LEU A 35 -3.92 8.02 7.15
N ALA A 36 -3.14 8.63 8.02
CA ALA A 36 -3.54 9.90 8.62
C ALA A 36 -3.77 10.94 7.53
N GLY A 37 -4.89 11.62 7.59
CA GLY A 37 -5.24 12.62 6.59
C GLY A 37 -5.98 12.07 5.39
N ASP A 38 -6.01 10.76 5.22
CA ASP A 38 -6.73 10.15 4.11
C ASP A 38 -8.21 10.05 4.45
N ARG A 39 -9.05 10.14 3.42
CA ARG A 39 -10.48 9.97 3.61
C ARG A 39 -10.75 8.50 3.96
N ARG A 40 -11.60 8.26 4.94
CA ARG A 40 -11.88 6.89 5.37
C ARG A 40 -12.76 6.19 4.35
N LYS A 41 -12.47 4.92 4.12
CA LYS A 41 -13.12 4.09 3.13
C LYS A 41 -13.34 2.71 3.74
N LYS A 42 -14.00 1.84 2.99
CA LYS A 42 -14.22 0.47 3.47
C LYS A 42 -12.92 -0.26 3.73
N SER A 43 -11.95 -0.11 2.83
CA SER A 43 -10.65 -0.72 3.02
C SER A 43 -9.66 0.36 3.40
N ALA A 44 -8.78 0.05 4.34
CA ALA A 44 -7.84 1.03 4.87
C ALA A 44 -6.86 1.50 3.81
N LEU A 45 -6.38 0.59 2.98
CA LEU A 45 -5.35 0.90 1.99
C LEU A 45 -5.66 0.28 0.65
N LEU A 46 -5.31 0.98 -0.42
CA LEU A 46 -5.20 0.42 -1.76
C LEU A 46 -3.73 0.47 -2.14
N VAL A 47 -3.18 -0.69 -2.51
CA VAL A 47 -1.76 -0.85 -2.85
C VAL A 47 -1.67 -1.23 -4.32
N VAL A 48 -0.86 -0.52 -5.11
CA VAL A 48 -0.71 -0.80 -6.54
C VAL A 48 0.75 -0.92 -6.90
N CYS A 49 1.04 -1.55 -8.04
CA CYS A 49 2.40 -1.56 -8.56
C CYS A 49 2.67 -0.27 -9.34
N SER A 50 3.96 0.04 -9.51
CA SER A 50 4.35 1.32 -10.10
C SER A 50 3.89 1.49 -11.54
N ALA A 51 3.87 0.40 -12.31
CA ALA A 51 3.39 0.47 -13.70
C ALA A 51 1.91 0.84 -13.74
N ASP A 52 1.08 0.20 -12.91
CA ASP A 52 -0.34 0.50 -12.86
C ASP A 52 -0.57 1.92 -12.35
N ALA A 53 0.22 2.37 -11.38
CA ALA A 53 0.09 3.72 -10.87
C ALA A 53 0.32 4.74 -11.96
N ARG A 54 1.31 4.49 -12.81
CA ARG A 54 1.67 5.42 -13.87
C ARG A 54 0.66 5.41 -15.02
N GLU A 55 0.19 4.22 -15.39
CA GLU A 55 -0.64 4.09 -16.57
C GLU A 55 -2.13 4.29 -16.31
N LEU A 56 -2.60 3.86 -15.14
CA LEU A 56 -4.01 3.86 -14.83
C LEU A 56 -4.41 4.93 -13.81
N GLU A 57 -3.42 5.52 -13.16
CA GLU A 57 -3.61 6.61 -12.21
C GLU A 57 -4.69 6.32 -11.17
N PRO A 58 -4.63 5.17 -10.51
CA PRO A 58 -5.63 4.85 -9.49
C PRO A 58 -5.42 5.71 -8.26
N ARG A 59 -6.47 5.81 -7.44
CA ARG A 59 -6.36 6.55 -6.17
C ARG A 59 -5.78 5.61 -5.11
N ALA A 60 -4.51 5.27 -5.27
CA ALA A 60 -3.84 4.30 -4.42
C ALA A 60 -3.08 4.99 -3.30
N ASN A 61 -3.04 4.36 -2.14
CA ASN A 61 -2.33 4.88 -0.99
C ASN A 61 -0.84 4.53 -1.04
N LEU A 62 -0.52 3.32 -1.46
CA LEU A 62 0.88 2.87 -1.54
C LEU A 62 1.18 2.41 -2.95
N VAL A 63 2.33 2.80 -3.45
CA VAL A 63 2.82 2.34 -4.76
C VAL A 63 4.09 1.54 -4.50
N LEU A 64 4.13 0.34 -5.04
CA LEU A 64 5.25 -0.58 -4.84
C LEU A 64 5.98 -0.84 -6.14
N ASP A 65 7.28 -1.06 -6.03
CA ASP A 65 8.11 -1.48 -7.16
C ASP A 65 7.95 -2.99 -7.34
N SER A 66 6.85 -3.38 -7.96
CA SER A 66 6.50 -4.78 -8.18
C SER A 66 5.79 -4.92 -9.50
N THR A 67 5.54 -6.16 -9.91
CA THR A 67 4.61 -6.42 -11.01
C THR A 67 3.21 -6.64 -10.43
N ALA A 68 2.21 -6.56 -11.30
CA ALA A 68 0.83 -6.81 -10.88
C ALA A 68 0.67 -8.25 -10.38
N ASP A 69 1.32 -9.21 -11.07
CA ASP A 69 1.23 -10.60 -10.65
C ASP A 69 1.87 -10.83 -9.30
N GLN A 70 3.01 -10.20 -9.04
CA GLN A 70 3.64 -10.30 -7.72
C GLN A 70 2.72 -9.75 -6.64
N LEU A 71 2.10 -8.61 -6.91
CA LEU A 71 1.21 -8.00 -5.94
C LEU A 71 0.01 -8.88 -5.67
N ASN A 72 -0.59 -9.45 -6.71
CA ASN A 72 -1.74 -10.33 -6.55
C ASN A 72 -1.39 -11.58 -5.76
N SER A 73 -0.15 -12.05 -5.85
CA SER A 73 0.28 -13.24 -5.13
C SER A 73 0.36 -13.02 -3.63
N LEU A 74 0.32 -11.76 -3.17
CA LEU A 74 0.38 -11.45 -1.75
C LEU A 74 -0.97 -11.55 -1.06
N ILE A 75 -2.06 -11.70 -1.80
CA ILE A 75 -3.39 -11.75 -1.20
C ILE A 75 -3.46 -12.87 -0.17
N GLY A 76 -3.91 -12.55 1.02
CA GLY A 76 -3.97 -13.47 2.13
C GLY A 76 -2.75 -13.46 3.02
N GLN A 77 -1.72 -12.70 2.68
CA GLN A 77 -0.48 -12.67 3.45
C GLN A 77 -0.40 -11.45 4.34
N GLN A 78 0.29 -11.62 5.46
CA GLN A 78 0.58 -10.52 6.37
C GLN A 78 1.95 -9.96 6.03
N MET A 79 2.03 -8.63 5.97
CA MET A 79 3.22 -7.95 5.51
C MET A 79 3.65 -6.91 6.53
N VAL A 80 4.95 -6.64 6.57
CA VAL A 80 5.52 -5.56 7.36
C VAL A 80 6.00 -4.48 6.40
N VAL A 81 5.63 -3.24 6.66
CA VAL A 81 6.10 -2.11 5.87
C VAL A 81 6.38 -0.96 6.83
N GLY A 82 7.63 -0.46 6.81
CA GLY A 82 8.04 0.51 7.82
C GLY A 82 7.92 -0.09 9.20
N THR A 83 7.21 0.59 10.09
CA THR A 83 6.93 0.04 11.42
C THR A 83 5.50 -0.48 11.52
N ALA A 84 4.77 -0.55 10.42
CA ALA A 84 3.39 -1.00 10.41
C ALA A 84 3.28 -2.44 9.96
N HIS A 85 2.20 -3.10 10.36
CA HIS A 85 1.87 -4.45 9.90
C HIS A 85 0.51 -4.39 9.23
N ILE A 86 0.40 -4.97 8.06
CA ILE A 86 -0.84 -4.99 7.29
C ILE A 86 -1.11 -6.39 6.77
N GLU A 87 -2.35 -6.62 6.39
CA GLU A 87 -2.73 -7.87 5.73
C GLU A 87 -3.31 -7.54 4.37
N ILE A 88 -2.81 -8.19 3.33
CA ILE A 88 -3.34 -8.02 1.98
C ILE A 88 -4.59 -8.88 1.90
N THR A 89 -5.73 -8.27 1.65
CA THR A 89 -7.00 -8.96 1.82
C THR A 89 -7.64 -9.45 0.54
N ARG A 90 -7.76 -8.58 -0.47
CA ARG A 90 -8.45 -8.97 -1.69
C ARG A 90 -8.15 -7.99 -2.81
N LYS A 91 -8.54 -8.39 -4.02
CA LYS A 91 -8.39 -7.55 -5.20
C LYS A 91 -9.67 -6.75 -5.41
N PRO A 92 -9.56 -5.45 -5.73
CA PRO A 92 -10.74 -4.66 -6.08
C PRO A 92 -11.39 -5.18 -7.35
N THR A 93 -12.68 -4.91 -7.49
CA THR A 93 -13.42 -5.38 -8.65
C THR A 93 -13.04 -4.62 -9.92
N ASN A 94 -12.94 -3.29 -9.83
CA ASN A 94 -12.75 -2.47 -11.02
C ASN A 94 -11.49 -1.61 -11.00
N CYS A 95 -10.57 -1.89 -10.10
CA CYS A 95 -9.35 -1.10 -9.97
C CYS A 95 -8.14 -2.01 -9.96
N PRO A 96 -6.98 -1.51 -10.38
CA PRO A 96 -5.76 -2.29 -10.22
C PRO A 96 -5.37 -2.37 -8.74
N GLY A 97 -4.45 -3.28 -8.43
CA GLY A 97 -3.88 -3.37 -7.11
C GLY A 97 -4.60 -4.31 -6.18
N VAL A 98 -4.35 -4.15 -4.91
CA VAL A 98 -4.95 -4.99 -3.86
C VAL A 98 -5.32 -4.12 -2.67
N TYR A 99 -6.34 -4.53 -1.95
CA TYR A 99 -6.71 -3.89 -0.69
C TYR A 99 -5.93 -4.49 0.46
N ALA A 100 -5.73 -3.69 1.49
CA ALA A 100 -5.08 -4.16 2.71
C ALA A 100 -5.77 -3.58 3.93
N SER A 101 -5.75 -4.36 5.01
CA SER A 101 -6.22 -3.91 6.32
C SER A 101 -5.02 -3.72 7.23
N VAL A 102 -5.22 -2.97 8.31
CA VAL A 102 -4.15 -2.64 9.25
C VAL A 102 -4.19 -3.59 10.43
N LEU A 103 -3.10 -4.31 10.64
CA LEU A 103 -2.96 -5.17 11.82
C LEU A 103 -2.30 -4.42 12.96
N GLN A 104 -1.33 -3.57 12.64
CA GLN A 104 -0.64 -2.76 13.64
C GLN A 104 -0.30 -1.41 13.02
N PRO A 105 -0.73 -0.30 13.62
CA PRO A 105 -0.36 1.01 13.13
C PRO A 105 1.13 1.27 13.18
N GLY A 106 1.61 2.19 12.37
CA GLY A 106 3.01 2.55 12.32
C GLY A 106 3.25 3.60 11.28
N THR A 107 4.51 3.84 10.97
CA THR A 107 4.92 4.85 9.99
C THR A 107 5.42 4.17 8.73
N ILE A 108 4.99 4.65 7.58
CA ILE A 108 5.41 4.15 6.28
C ILE A 108 6.06 5.31 5.52
N SER A 109 7.25 5.07 4.98
CA SER A 109 8.00 6.10 4.25
C SER A 109 8.35 5.60 2.86
N VAL A 110 8.48 6.51 1.92
CA VAL A 110 9.03 6.18 0.61
C VAL A 110 10.44 5.63 0.83
N GLY A 111 10.74 4.51 0.20
CA GLY A 111 12.01 3.83 0.39
C GLY A 111 11.93 2.65 1.35
N ASP A 112 10.88 2.56 2.15
CA ASP A 112 10.67 1.39 2.98
C ASP A 112 10.41 0.18 2.08
N ARG A 113 10.62 -1.01 2.61
CA ARG A 113 10.30 -2.23 1.87
C ARG A 113 9.16 -2.95 2.55
N MET A 114 8.19 -3.35 1.75
CA MET A 114 7.11 -4.20 2.22
C MET A 114 7.57 -5.64 2.11
N LYS A 115 7.61 -6.35 3.22
CA LYS A 115 8.14 -7.72 3.30
C LYS A 115 7.11 -8.62 3.97
N SER A 116 7.20 -9.92 3.67
CA SER A 116 6.38 -10.88 4.41
C SER A 116 6.75 -10.83 5.89
N GLN A 117 5.74 -10.92 6.72
CA GLN A 117 5.96 -11.01 8.14
C GLN A 117 6.40 -12.43 8.44
N GLY A 118 7.42 -12.63 8.81
CA GLY A 118 7.73 -13.82 9.06
C GLY A 118 8.14 -14.87 9.34
N ARG A 119 8.38 -15.61 9.63
CA ARG A 119 8.75 -16.48 9.88
C ARG A 119 9.23 -16.72 9.82
#